data_224553d669cc71daa1e5ebab37041ca0
#
_entry.id   224553d669cc71daa1e5ebab37041ca0
#
_cell.length_a   1.000
_cell.length_b   1.000
_cell.length_c   1.000
_cell.angle_alpha   90.00
_cell.angle_beta   90.00
_cell.angle_gamma   90.00
#
_symmetry.space_group_name_H-M   'P 1'
#
loop_
_entity.id
_entity.type
_entity.pdbx_description
1 polymer ?
#
loop_
_entity_poly.entity_id
_entity_poly.type
_entity_poly.pdbx_seq_one_letter_code
_entity_poly.pdbx_strand_id
1 'polypeptide(L)' 'ISEPVLGGGGGIPATKDYLSGIEEFCHRNGSLLILDEIVTGFRFRYGCMYETMKLDPDIVTLGKIVGGGLPIGVIAGKN' A
#
# COMPACT_ATOMS: atom_id res chain seq x y z
N ILE A 1 6.78 6.65 2.06
CA ILE A 1 6.13 5.71 1.15
C ILE A 1 6.76 4.32 1.31
N SER A 2 5.94 3.27 1.30
CA SER A 2 6.37 1.88 1.40
C SER A 2 5.46 0.97 0.59
N GLU A 3 5.98 -0.20 0.17
CA GLU A 3 5.19 -1.27 -0.44
C GLU A 3 4.88 -2.36 0.61
N PRO A 4 3.66 -2.93 0.64
CA PRO A 4 3.39 -4.12 1.49
C PRO A 4 4.19 -5.35 1.06
N VAL A 5 4.43 -5.47 -0.24
CA VAL A 5 5.33 -6.46 -0.83
C VAL A 5 6.20 -5.73 -1.83
N LEU A 6 7.51 -5.82 -1.69
CA LEU A 6 8.47 -5.20 -2.60
C LEU A 6 8.41 -5.91 -3.95
N GLY A 7 7.50 -5.45 -4.83
CA GLY A 7 7.19 -6.13 -6.08
C GLY A 7 8.34 -6.13 -7.07
N GLY A 8 8.95 -4.96 -7.30
CA GLY A 8 10.10 -4.81 -8.20
C GLY A 8 11.41 -5.35 -7.65
N GLY A 9 11.48 -5.64 -6.37
CA GLY A 9 12.69 -6.10 -5.67
C GLY A 9 12.73 -7.60 -5.37
N GLY A 10 11.91 -8.40 -6.03
CA GLY A 10 11.93 -9.86 -5.86
C GLY A 10 10.76 -10.45 -5.07
N GLY A 11 9.69 -9.69 -4.88
CA GLY A 11 8.49 -10.18 -4.20
C GLY A 11 8.68 -10.39 -2.70
N ILE A 12 9.44 -9.52 -2.05
CA ILE A 12 9.75 -9.63 -0.62
C ILE A 12 8.60 -9.02 0.20
N PRO A 13 7.85 -9.81 0.99
CA PRO A 13 6.79 -9.27 1.82
C PRO A 13 7.35 -8.53 3.04
N ALA A 14 6.78 -7.37 3.34
CA ALA A 14 7.03 -6.69 4.60
C ALA A 14 6.26 -7.39 5.73
N THR A 15 6.84 -7.42 6.92
CA THR A 15 6.10 -7.91 8.09
C THR A 15 5.06 -6.89 8.52
N LYS A 16 3.98 -7.39 9.13
CA LYS A 16 2.94 -6.51 9.70
C LYS A 16 3.53 -5.57 10.75
N ASP A 17 4.40 -6.07 11.62
CA ASP A 17 5.01 -5.28 12.69
C ASP A 17 5.87 -4.14 12.14
N TYR A 18 6.61 -4.39 11.07
CA TYR A 18 7.40 -3.37 10.38
C TYR A 18 6.50 -2.25 9.83
N LEU A 19 5.44 -2.60 9.11
CA LEU A 19 4.54 -1.62 8.53
C LEU A 19 3.73 -0.87 9.59
N SER A 20 3.28 -1.55 10.64
CA SER A 20 2.61 -0.91 11.78
C SER A 20 3.55 0.06 12.51
N GLY A 21 4.83 -0.31 12.64
CA GLY A 21 5.84 0.57 13.23
C GLY A 21 6.09 1.83 12.39
N ILE A 22 6.12 1.70 11.06
CA ILE A 22 6.22 2.85 10.16
C ILE A 22 4.97 3.74 10.26
N GLU A 23 3.78 3.15 10.30
CA GLU A 23 2.53 3.88 10.45
C GLU A 23 2.54 4.71 11.74
N GLU A 24 2.84 4.08 12.86
CA GLU A 24 2.93 4.76 14.15
C GLU A 24 3.97 5.89 14.13
N PHE A 25 5.15 5.62 13.56
CA PHE A 25 6.20 6.63 13.42
C PHE A 25 5.75 7.83 12.60
N CYS A 26 5.11 7.60 11.46
CA CYS A 26 4.59 8.66 10.60
C CYS A 26 3.56 9.52 11.34
N HIS A 27 2.54 8.88 11.91
CA HIS A 27 1.45 9.59 12.58
C HIS A 27 1.95 10.36 13.81
N ARG A 28 2.87 9.79 14.59
CA ARG A 28 3.48 10.46 15.75
C ARG A 28 4.28 11.70 15.38
N ASN A 29 4.86 11.73 14.18
CA ASN A 29 5.71 12.83 13.70
C ASN A 29 4.96 13.78 12.73
N GLY A 30 3.65 13.63 12.57
CA GLY A 30 2.86 14.47 11.67
C GLY A 30 3.16 14.25 10.19
N SER A 31 3.69 13.09 9.84
CA SER A 31 3.97 12.68 8.47
C SER A 31 2.86 11.79 7.93
N LEU A 32 2.62 11.85 6.63
CA LEU A 32 1.66 10.97 5.97
C LEU A 32 2.31 9.64 5.60
N LEU A 33 1.59 8.53 5.81
CA LEU A 33 1.97 7.23 5.29
C LEU A 33 1.32 7.00 3.93
N ILE A 34 2.15 6.80 2.92
CA ILE A 34 1.71 6.38 1.58
C ILE A 34 2.04 4.90 1.42
N LEU A 35 1.02 4.06 1.19
CA LEU A 35 1.24 2.68 0.78
C LEU A 35 1.11 2.55 -0.73
N ASP A 36 2.19 2.09 -1.34
CA ASP A 36 2.22 1.79 -2.76
C ASP A 36 1.72 0.35 -2.98
N GLU A 37 0.49 0.26 -3.45
CA GLU A 37 -0.15 -1.00 -3.78
C GLU A 37 -0.36 -1.18 -5.29
N ILE A 38 0.48 -0.55 -6.12
CA ILE A 38 0.44 -0.69 -7.58
C ILE A 38 0.59 -2.17 -7.98
N VAL A 39 1.39 -2.94 -7.27
CA VAL A 39 1.56 -4.38 -7.51
C VAL A 39 0.56 -5.22 -6.71
N THR A 40 0.32 -4.86 -5.44
CA THR A 40 -0.45 -5.70 -4.51
C THR A 40 -1.95 -5.46 -4.54
N GLY A 41 -2.40 -4.27 -4.91
CA GLY A 41 -3.82 -3.93 -4.97
C GLY A 41 -4.59 -4.86 -5.90
N PHE A 42 -5.68 -5.42 -5.40
CA PHE A 42 -6.55 -6.39 -6.07
C PHE A 42 -5.88 -7.71 -6.51
N ARG A 43 -4.63 -7.96 -6.09
CA ARG A 43 -3.89 -9.16 -6.51
C ARG A 43 -4.18 -10.37 -5.61
N PHE A 44 -4.31 -10.14 -4.32
CA PHE A 44 -4.49 -11.21 -3.32
C PHE A 44 -5.92 -11.33 -2.81
N ARG A 45 -6.71 -10.27 -3.02
CA ARG A 45 -8.11 -10.19 -2.62
C ARG A 45 -8.82 -9.11 -3.44
N TYR A 46 -10.14 -9.05 -3.33
CA TYR A 46 -10.90 -7.90 -3.82
C TYR A 46 -10.72 -6.75 -2.83
N GLY A 47 -9.72 -5.92 -3.07
CA GLY A 47 -9.33 -4.81 -2.21
C GLY A 47 -7.81 -4.70 -2.07
N CYS A 48 -7.39 -3.95 -1.10
CA CYS A 48 -5.99 -3.62 -0.84
C CYS A 48 -5.38 -4.52 0.24
N MET A 49 -4.06 -4.67 0.21
CA MET A 49 -3.35 -5.49 1.17
C MET A 49 -3.33 -4.86 2.58
N TYR A 50 -3.35 -3.52 2.65
CA TYR A 50 -3.39 -2.82 3.94
C TYR A 50 -4.61 -3.21 4.79
N GLU A 51 -5.74 -3.53 4.16
CA GLU A 51 -6.95 -3.97 4.86
C GLU A 51 -6.71 -5.31 5.57
N THR A 52 -6.03 -6.25 4.90
CA THR A 52 -5.66 -7.55 5.48
C THR A 52 -4.68 -7.37 6.64
N MET A 53 -3.77 -6.42 6.52
CA MET A 53 -2.77 -6.10 7.54
C MET A 53 -3.31 -5.23 8.66
N LYS A 54 -4.55 -4.74 8.54
CA LYS A 54 -5.20 -3.82 9.49
C LYS A 54 -4.38 -2.55 9.72
N LEU A 55 -3.86 -2.00 8.63
CA LEU A 55 -3.16 -0.71 8.61
C LEU A 55 -4.15 0.39 8.25
N ASP A 56 -3.79 1.63 8.56
CA ASP A 56 -4.59 2.82 8.28
C ASP A 56 -3.75 3.89 7.56
N PRO A 57 -3.31 3.61 6.32
CA PRO A 57 -2.51 4.56 5.55
C PRO A 57 -3.31 5.81 5.21
N ASP A 58 -2.62 6.93 5.05
CA ASP A 58 -3.24 8.20 4.65
C ASP A 58 -3.51 8.24 3.15
N ILE A 59 -2.62 7.63 2.37
CA ILE A 59 -2.71 7.57 0.90
C ILE A 59 -2.37 6.16 0.43
N VAL A 60 -3.08 5.69 -0.59
CA VAL A 60 -2.78 4.44 -1.29
C VAL A 60 -2.66 4.72 -2.78
N THR A 61 -1.64 4.18 -3.41
CA THR A 61 -1.49 4.23 -4.88
C THR A 61 -1.82 2.88 -5.49
N LEU A 62 -2.56 2.89 -6.60
CA LEU A 62 -3.00 1.70 -7.32
C LEU A 62 -2.70 1.81 -8.81
N GLY A 63 -2.51 0.69 -9.45
CA GLY A 63 -2.24 0.59 -10.89
C GLY A 63 -2.39 -0.85 -11.37
N LYS A 64 -1.69 -1.19 -12.42
CA LYS A 64 -1.65 -2.55 -13.01
C LYS A 64 -3.05 -3.19 -13.12
N ILE A 65 -3.45 -4.06 -12.18
CA ILE A 65 -4.72 -4.80 -12.23
C ILE A 65 -5.94 -3.86 -12.34
N VAL A 66 -5.93 -2.73 -11.64
CA VAL A 66 -7.01 -1.74 -11.71
C VAL A 66 -7.25 -1.25 -13.15
N GLY A 67 -6.19 -1.15 -13.94
CA GLY A 67 -6.29 -0.73 -15.33
C GLY A 67 -6.70 -1.84 -16.30
N GLY A 68 -6.61 -3.12 -15.89
CA GLY A 68 -6.95 -4.24 -16.76
C GLY A 68 -6.12 -4.29 -18.06
N GLY A 69 -4.88 -3.85 -18.01
CA GLY A 69 -3.99 -3.74 -19.17
C GLY A 69 -3.93 -2.34 -19.78
N LEU A 70 -4.75 -1.40 -19.33
CA LEU A 70 -4.71 0.00 -19.74
C LEU A 70 -3.76 0.81 -18.82
N PRO A 71 -3.18 1.93 -19.32
CA PRO A 71 -2.29 2.77 -18.54
C PRO A 71 -3.07 3.67 -17.56
N ILE A 72 -3.58 3.08 -16.50
CA ILE A 72 -4.35 3.75 -15.46
C ILE A 72 -3.58 3.70 -14.14
N GLY A 73 -3.52 4.83 -13.46
CA GLY A 73 -3.05 4.94 -12.09
C GLY A 73 -4.11 5.63 -11.23
N VAL A 74 -4.19 5.24 -9.97
CA VAL A 74 -5.13 5.80 -8.99
C VAL A 74 -4.37 6.21 -7.75
N ILE A 75 -4.75 7.36 -7.21
CA ILE A 75 -4.32 7.81 -5.88
C ILE A 75 -5.60 7.97 -5.06
N ALA A 76 -5.69 7.25 -3.96
CA ALA A 76 -6.78 7.33 -3.02
C ALA A 76 -6.27 7.77 -1.66
N GLY A 77 -7.00 8.63 -0.99
CA GLY A 77 -6.61 9.16 0.33
C GLY A 77 -7.81 9.34 1.24
N LYS A 78 -7.53 9.59 2.51
CA LYS A 78 -8.54 9.98 3.50
C LYS A 78 -9.07 11.39 3.20
N ASN A 79 -10.30 11.60 3.57
CA ASN A 79 -10.92 12.94 3.54
C ASN A 79 -10.38 13.84 4.66
#